data_6773962845adc5aa1b1b3f4ca84a9af9
#
_entry.id   6773962845adc5aa1b1b3f4ca84a9af9
#
_cell.length_a   1.000
_cell.length_b   1.000
_cell.length_c   1.000
_cell.angle_alpha   90.00
_cell.angle_beta   90.00
_cell.angle_gamma   90.00
#
_symmetry.space_group_name_H-M   'P 1'
#
loop_
_entity.id
_entity.type
_entity.pdbx_description
1 polymer ?
#
loop_
_entity_poly.entity_id
_entity_poly.type
_entity_poly.pdbx_seq_one_letter_code
_entity_poly.pdbx_strand_id
1 'polypeptide(L)'
;MKTNRVYSNKYWEVKPFPESVEDGRTWREGMVGGNGENGFITSGAPYSDTIIYQNINFIMPSDEPRYTPEELLSELEEARQAVIYFDDTWDVHGRKRTCFYCFHPGHLLRMNMNERNCESYVRWTDYETGEVCVSFEDEDGIWERRTFASHTDNVTITEIKKSSKDSKIDMVISIDDVSSMKKFGLRDENFMQYKKLVDEDGSYIAQAAHYPSYEGSELKNGGYAGVTYVLNIGGTKEKILLENTDEKQNVGEEQNPAVKICGAEAVYLITKTGRTFNMGEFQEFKNSKSYKLVDSLLNDCIAAAENYGGSKFSYDDALKKSAEIQKEMFGAVYFSLGNDENIPNEDLIERQKSSEVLSSSFVEKAY
;
A
#
# COMPACT_ATOMS: atom_id res chain seq x y z
N MET A 1 31.42 -2.29 1.82
CA MET A 1 30.18 -3.05 2.06
C MET A 1 29.32 -2.96 0.81
N LYS A 2 28.92 -4.08 0.22
CA LYS A 2 27.95 -4.03 -0.87
C LYS A 2 26.63 -3.52 -0.29
N THR A 3 26.04 -2.55 -0.95
CA THR A 3 24.74 -2.05 -0.49
C THR A 3 23.65 -2.73 -1.30
N ASN A 4 22.81 -3.47 -0.60
CA ASN A 4 21.60 -4.09 -1.14
C ASN A 4 20.44 -3.06 -1.23
N ARG A 5 20.78 -1.79 -1.45
CA ARG A 5 19.86 -0.67 -1.43
C ARG A 5 19.74 -0.01 -2.79
N VAL A 6 18.53 0.36 -3.13
CA VAL A 6 18.20 1.20 -4.29
C VAL A 6 17.75 2.55 -3.79
N TYR A 7 18.39 3.61 -4.25
CA TYR A 7 18.21 4.98 -3.78
C TYR A 7 17.53 5.87 -4.79
N SER A 8 16.76 6.85 -4.30
CA SER A 8 16.25 7.97 -5.08
C SER A 8 16.32 9.26 -4.26
N ASN A 9 16.73 10.35 -4.90
CA ASN A 9 16.75 11.69 -4.32
C ASN A 9 15.49 12.49 -4.68
N LYS A 10 14.52 11.86 -5.32
CA LYS A 10 13.28 12.49 -5.77
C LYS A 10 12.09 11.77 -5.17
N TYR A 11 11.03 12.51 -4.98
CA TYR A 11 9.72 11.99 -4.62
C TYR A 11 8.66 12.63 -5.50
N TRP A 12 7.52 11.96 -5.56
CA TRP A 12 6.35 12.47 -6.27
C TRP A 12 5.11 12.14 -5.46
N GLU A 13 4.08 12.95 -5.58
CA GLU A 13 2.76 12.56 -5.10
C GLU A 13 2.29 11.36 -5.92
N VAL A 14 2.06 10.24 -5.25
CA VAL A 14 1.61 9.01 -5.90
C VAL A 14 0.08 8.99 -5.89
N LYS A 15 -0.50 9.09 -7.07
CA LYS A 15 -1.94 8.88 -7.27
C LYS A 15 -2.16 7.46 -7.75
N PRO A 16 -2.96 6.65 -7.05
CA PRO A 16 -3.20 5.26 -7.46
C PRO A 16 -3.82 5.17 -8.86
N PHE A 17 -4.66 6.14 -9.21
CA PHE A 17 -5.36 6.20 -10.49
C PHE A 17 -5.45 7.65 -10.98
N PRO A 18 -4.38 8.20 -11.57
CA PRO A 18 -4.40 9.56 -12.10
C PRO A 18 -5.36 9.68 -13.27
N GLU A 19 -5.95 10.84 -13.44
CA GLU A 19 -6.88 11.12 -14.55
C GLU A 19 -6.18 11.13 -15.91
N SER A 20 -4.94 11.58 -15.92
CA SER A 20 -4.05 11.55 -17.08
C SER A 20 -2.60 11.32 -16.65
N VAL A 21 -1.72 11.04 -17.61
CA VAL A 21 -0.26 10.96 -17.35
C VAL A 21 0.29 12.33 -16.91
N GLU A 22 -0.40 13.40 -17.25
CA GLU A 22 -0.01 14.78 -16.92
C GLU A 22 -0.41 15.17 -15.49
N ASP A 23 -1.37 14.47 -14.88
CA ASP A 23 -1.89 14.77 -13.53
C ASP A 23 -1.01 14.31 -12.38
N GLY A 24 0.20 13.92 -12.64
CA GLY A 24 1.16 13.47 -11.63
C GLY A 24 1.60 12.04 -11.83
N ARG A 25 2.50 11.60 -10.95
CA ARG A 25 3.09 10.27 -11.05
C ARG A 25 2.12 9.21 -10.58
N THR A 26 2.15 8.09 -11.27
CA THR A 26 1.33 6.94 -10.92
C THR A 26 1.92 6.21 -9.71
N TRP A 27 1.17 5.26 -9.15
CA TRP A 27 1.68 4.32 -8.14
C TRP A 27 2.97 3.60 -8.56
N ARG A 28 3.28 3.55 -9.87
CA ARG A 28 4.53 2.96 -10.41
C ARG A 28 5.79 3.70 -9.99
N GLU A 29 5.67 4.96 -9.59
CA GLU A 29 6.80 5.77 -9.11
C GLU A 29 7.00 5.62 -7.59
N GLY A 30 6.13 4.91 -6.90
CA GLY A 30 6.24 4.62 -5.48
C GLY A 30 7.25 3.53 -5.19
N MET A 31 7.70 3.48 -3.94
CA MET A 31 8.53 2.39 -3.44
C MET A 31 7.65 1.26 -2.92
N VAL A 32 8.07 0.04 -3.18
CA VAL A 32 7.28 -1.17 -2.93
C VAL A 32 7.94 -2.01 -1.85
N GLY A 33 7.13 -2.55 -0.95
CA GLY A 33 7.52 -3.59 0.00
C GLY A 33 6.40 -4.60 0.19
N GLY A 34 6.74 -5.78 0.70
CA GLY A 34 5.75 -6.83 0.94
C GLY A 34 6.35 -8.09 1.53
N ASN A 35 5.48 -9.00 2.02
CA ASN A 35 5.85 -10.30 2.59
C ASN A 35 5.24 -11.49 1.83
N GLY A 36 4.73 -11.26 0.62
CA GLY A 36 4.07 -12.26 -0.21
C GLY A 36 2.54 -12.31 -0.03
N GLU A 37 2.00 -11.90 1.11
CA GLU A 37 0.56 -11.77 1.33
C GLU A 37 0.13 -10.30 1.37
N ASN A 38 0.75 -9.52 2.24
CA ASN A 38 0.53 -8.08 2.37
C ASN A 38 1.64 -7.33 1.66
N GLY A 39 1.25 -6.33 0.88
CA GLY A 39 2.15 -5.43 0.20
C GLY A 39 1.77 -3.98 0.46
N PHE A 40 2.71 -3.08 0.21
CA PHE A 40 2.47 -1.66 0.26
C PHE A 40 3.27 -0.92 -0.80
N ILE A 41 2.75 0.24 -1.17
CA ILE A 41 3.44 1.22 -2.02
C ILE A 41 3.38 2.56 -1.30
N THR A 42 4.53 3.22 -1.14
CA THR A 42 4.60 4.56 -0.55
C THR A 42 5.18 5.56 -1.53
N SER A 43 4.64 6.77 -1.57
CA SER A 43 5.18 7.85 -2.39
C SER A 43 6.53 8.35 -1.86
N GLY A 44 6.68 8.33 -0.55
CA GLY A 44 7.86 8.82 0.13
C GLY A 44 7.93 10.35 0.23
N ALA A 45 6.84 11.08 0.00
CA ALA A 45 6.82 12.52 0.13
C ALA A 45 7.11 12.94 1.59
N PRO A 46 7.83 14.04 1.84
CA PRO A 46 8.26 14.42 3.19
C PRO A 46 7.10 14.60 4.16
N TYR A 47 6.23 15.55 3.90
CA TYR A 47 5.19 15.99 4.84
C TYR A 47 3.79 15.49 4.51
N SER A 48 3.56 15.05 3.28
CA SER A 48 2.28 14.49 2.83
C SER A 48 2.52 13.22 2.05
N ASP A 49 2.42 12.09 2.72
CA ASP A 49 2.66 10.78 2.11
C ASP A 49 1.42 9.92 2.10
N THR A 50 1.30 9.11 1.07
CA THR A 50 0.25 8.10 0.95
C THR A 50 0.88 6.72 0.89
N ILE A 51 0.42 5.83 1.76
CA ILE A 51 0.71 4.41 1.70
C ILE A 51 -0.51 3.69 1.12
N ILE A 52 -0.32 3.03 -0.02
CA ILE A 52 -1.33 2.18 -0.66
C ILE A 52 -1.08 0.76 -0.17
N TYR A 53 -2.00 0.21 0.59
CA TYR A 53 -1.91 -1.17 1.06
C TYR A 53 -2.57 -2.12 0.07
N GLN A 54 -1.96 -3.29 -0.08
CA GLN A 54 -2.40 -4.35 -0.98
C GLN A 54 -2.39 -5.70 -0.26
N ASN A 55 -3.25 -6.60 -0.70
CA ASN A 55 -3.24 -8.00 -0.27
C ASN A 55 -3.42 -8.91 -1.48
N ILE A 56 -2.71 -10.03 -1.51
CA ILE A 56 -2.78 -10.98 -2.62
C ILE A 56 -4.21 -11.51 -2.87
N ASN A 57 -5.05 -11.46 -1.85
CA ASN A 57 -6.46 -11.92 -1.91
C ASN A 57 -7.42 -10.81 -2.37
N PHE A 58 -6.95 -9.60 -2.64
CA PHE A 58 -7.80 -8.50 -3.09
C PHE A 58 -8.09 -8.60 -4.58
N ILE A 59 -8.99 -9.52 -4.89
CA ILE A 59 -9.45 -9.81 -6.24
C ILE A 59 -10.96 -9.60 -6.28
N MET A 60 -11.41 -8.81 -7.24
CA MET A 60 -12.82 -8.56 -7.47
C MET A 60 -13.57 -9.83 -7.87
N PRO A 61 -14.83 -10.00 -7.44
CA PRO A 61 -15.69 -11.01 -8.00
C PRO A 61 -15.85 -10.81 -9.50
N SER A 62 -15.73 -11.89 -10.26
CA SER A 62 -16.00 -11.85 -11.71
C SER A 62 -17.52 -11.84 -11.97
N ASP A 63 -17.94 -11.03 -12.93
CA ASP A 63 -19.29 -11.05 -13.48
C ASP A 63 -19.41 -11.93 -14.74
N GLU A 64 -18.30 -12.58 -15.11
CA GLU A 64 -18.26 -13.45 -16.28
C GLU A 64 -18.62 -14.90 -15.92
N PRO A 65 -19.36 -15.60 -16.77
CA PRO A 65 -19.67 -17.01 -16.55
C PRO A 65 -18.37 -17.84 -16.53
N ARG A 66 -18.33 -18.84 -15.66
CA ARG A 66 -17.24 -19.82 -15.67
C ARG A 66 -17.43 -20.77 -16.85
N TYR A 67 -16.34 -21.01 -17.57
CA TYR A 67 -16.30 -22.01 -18.62
C TYR A 67 -16.23 -23.41 -18.01
N THR A 68 -16.94 -24.36 -18.64
CA THR A 68 -16.78 -25.79 -18.31
C THR A 68 -15.42 -26.30 -18.79
N PRO A 69 -14.90 -27.39 -18.21
CA PRO A 69 -13.65 -27.98 -18.70
C PRO A 69 -13.72 -28.39 -20.20
N GLU A 70 -14.87 -28.84 -20.68
CA GLU A 70 -15.09 -29.19 -22.08
C GLU A 70 -14.97 -27.95 -23.00
N GLU A 71 -15.56 -26.82 -22.61
CA GLU A 71 -15.47 -25.57 -23.36
C GLU A 71 -14.02 -25.08 -23.42
N LEU A 72 -13.30 -25.09 -22.28
CA LEU A 72 -11.89 -24.70 -22.23
C LEU A 72 -11.02 -25.64 -23.09
N LEU A 73 -11.29 -26.95 -23.09
CA LEU A 73 -10.52 -27.90 -23.86
C LEU A 73 -10.72 -27.71 -25.37
N SER A 74 -11.93 -27.41 -25.82
CA SER A 74 -12.23 -27.17 -27.25
C SER A 74 -11.49 -25.99 -27.84
N GLU A 75 -11.14 -25.01 -26.99
CA GLU A 75 -10.47 -23.78 -27.39
C GLU A 75 -8.97 -23.76 -27.07
N LEU A 76 -8.47 -24.81 -26.45
CA LEU A 76 -7.08 -24.88 -26.01
C LEU A 76 -6.08 -24.70 -27.15
N GLU A 77 -6.38 -25.26 -28.34
CA GLU A 77 -5.47 -25.14 -29.49
C GLU A 77 -5.48 -23.72 -30.05
N GLU A 78 -6.64 -23.10 -30.15
CA GLU A 78 -6.75 -21.69 -30.56
C GLU A 78 -6.01 -20.76 -29.58
N ALA A 79 -6.16 -20.99 -28.28
CA ALA A 79 -5.44 -20.26 -27.24
C ALA A 79 -3.91 -20.41 -27.38
N ARG A 80 -3.44 -21.64 -27.68
CA ARG A 80 -2.01 -21.88 -27.91
C ARG A 80 -1.49 -21.12 -29.12
N GLN A 81 -2.24 -21.12 -30.22
CA GLN A 81 -1.86 -20.40 -31.45
C GLN A 81 -1.84 -18.88 -31.18
N ALA A 82 -2.83 -18.32 -30.49
CA ALA A 82 -2.86 -16.92 -30.13
C ALA A 82 -1.63 -16.51 -29.30
N VAL A 83 -1.22 -17.31 -28.33
CA VAL A 83 0.00 -17.06 -27.53
C VAL A 83 1.26 -17.11 -28.39
N ILE A 84 1.37 -18.07 -29.32
CA ILE A 84 2.54 -18.20 -30.20
C ILE A 84 2.69 -16.97 -31.10
N TYR A 85 1.59 -16.41 -31.59
CA TYR A 85 1.60 -15.23 -32.45
C TYR A 85 1.53 -13.91 -31.70
N PHE A 86 1.61 -13.92 -30.35
CA PHE A 86 1.47 -12.73 -29.50
C PHE A 86 0.17 -11.95 -29.77
N ASP A 87 -0.90 -12.67 -30.06
CA ASP A 87 -2.21 -12.08 -30.28
C ASP A 87 -2.86 -11.77 -28.93
N ASP A 88 -2.81 -10.51 -28.53
CA ASP A 88 -3.39 -9.99 -27.29
C ASP A 88 -4.91 -9.71 -27.42
N THR A 89 -5.45 -9.86 -28.62
CA THR A 89 -6.89 -9.68 -28.91
C THR A 89 -7.65 -11.00 -28.91
N TRP A 90 -7.02 -12.09 -28.50
CA TRP A 90 -7.60 -13.42 -28.52
C TRP A 90 -8.99 -13.45 -27.88
N ASP A 91 -9.93 -13.95 -28.62
CA ASP A 91 -11.35 -13.96 -28.33
C ASP A 91 -11.81 -15.39 -28.08
N VAL A 92 -12.20 -15.70 -26.85
CA VAL A 92 -12.85 -16.97 -26.50
C VAL A 92 -14.34 -16.81 -26.76
N HIS A 93 -14.89 -17.63 -27.64
CA HIS A 93 -16.30 -17.61 -28.04
C HIS A 93 -16.81 -16.28 -28.57
N GLY A 94 -16.02 -15.55 -29.36
CA GLY A 94 -16.44 -14.26 -29.89
C GLY A 94 -16.54 -13.17 -28.83
N ARG A 95 -15.90 -13.35 -27.67
CA ARG A 95 -15.85 -12.36 -26.61
C ARG A 95 -14.46 -11.77 -26.54
N LYS A 96 -14.36 -10.47 -26.73
CA LYS A 96 -13.14 -9.75 -26.42
C LYS A 96 -12.75 -10.05 -24.98
N ARG A 97 -11.53 -10.55 -24.81
CA ARG A 97 -10.94 -10.73 -23.50
C ARG A 97 -10.91 -9.38 -22.80
N THR A 98 -11.93 -9.10 -22.01
CA THR A 98 -12.00 -7.87 -21.22
C THR A 98 -11.17 -8.07 -19.98
N CYS A 99 -10.33 -7.11 -19.77
CA CYS A 99 -9.48 -6.83 -18.62
C CYS A 99 -9.36 -7.91 -17.54
N PHE A 100 -8.14 -8.32 -17.31
CA PHE A 100 -7.74 -9.35 -16.39
C PHE A 100 -7.36 -8.87 -15.01
N TYR A 101 -7.37 -7.57 -14.76
CA TYR A 101 -6.94 -7.01 -13.50
C TYR A 101 -8.12 -6.83 -12.57
N CYS A 102 -8.59 -7.96 -12.07
CA CYS A 102 -9.54 -7.97 -10.96
C CYS A 102 -8.89 -7.56 -9.64
N PHE A 103 -7.58 -7.33 -9.60
CA PHE A 103 -6.88 -6.85 -8.42
C PHE A 103 -7.23 -5.39 -8.15
N HIS A 104 -7.40 -5.08 -6.87
CA HIS A 104 -7.65 -3.71 -6.42
C HIS A 104 -6.80 -3.40 -5.19
N PRO A 105 -6.46 -2.13 -4.91
CA PRO A 105 -5.80 -1.74 -3.69
C PRO A 105 -6.74 -1.93 -2.48
N GLY A 106 -6.15 -2.05 -1.31
CA GLY A 106 -6.86 -2.01 -0.04
C GLY A 106 -7.29 -0.59 0.31
N HIS A 107 -6.89 -0.12 1.47
CA HIS A 107 -7.06 1.28 1.83
C HIS A 107 -5.80 2.10 1.53
N LEU A 108 -6.00 3.39 1.34
CA LEU A 108 -4.97 4.38 1.09
C LEU A 108 -4.82 5.24 2.34
N LEU A 109 -3.76 5.01 3.09
CA LEU A 109 -3.51 5.77 4.31
C LEU A 109 -2.69 7.01 3.97
N ARG A 110 -3.26 8.20 4.23
CA ARG A 110 -2.58 9.47 4.06
C ARG A 110 -2.06 9.97 5.42
N MET A 111 -0.82 10.39 5.42
CA MET A 111 -0.15 11.03 6.54
C MET A 111 0.14 12.48 6.16
N ASN A 112 -0.46 13.43 6.86
CA ASN A 112 -0.25 14.85 6.61
C ASN A 112 0.38 15.51 7.82
N MET A 113 1.45 16.25 7.58
CA MET A 113 2.15 17.12 8.54
C MET A 113 2.20 18.54 7.96
N ASN A 114 2.51 19.52 8.80
CA ASN A 114 2.71 20.88 8.32
C ASN A 114 3.94 20.94 7.41
N GLU A 115 3.74 21.43 6.20
CA GLU A 115 4.82 21.61 5.23
C GLU A 115 5.84 22.63 5.71
N ARG A 116 7.12 22.32 5.48
CA ARG A 116 8.26 23.16 5.79
C ARG A 116 9.29 23.08 4.68
N ASN A 117 10.36 23.84 4.76
CA ASN A 117 11.46 23.69 3.82
C ASN A 117 12.19 22.37 4.08
N CYS A 118 12.20 21.51 3.07
CA CYS A 118 12.80 20.18 3.12
C CYS A 118 14.17 20.22 2.42
N GLU A 119 15.17 19.74 3.11
CA GLU A 119 16.55 19.62 2.62
C GLU A 119 17.03 18.18 2.71
N SER A 120 18.15 17.86 2.07
CA SER A 120 18.84 16.55 2.20
C SER A 120 17.93 15.32 2.01
N TYR A 121 16.93 15.42 1.12
CA TYR A 121 15.97 14.34 0.90
C TYR A 121 16.61 13.12 0.23
N VAL A 122 16.31 11.94 0.79
CA VAL A 122 16.64 10.65 0.19
C VAL A 122 15.60 9.60 0.58
N ARG A 123 15.27 8.71 -0.34
CA ARG A 123 14.49 7.49 -0.07
C ARG A 123 15.20 6.28 -0.63
N TRP A 124 15.01 5.12 -0.01
CA TRP A 124 15.61 3.87 -0.47
C TRP A 124 14.79 2.66 -0.09
N THR A 125 14.96 1.59 -0.86
CA THR A 125 14.53 0.25 -0.50
C THR A 125 15.77 -0.58 -0.17
N ASP A 126 15.75 -1.24 0.98
CA ASP A 126 16.77 -2.19 1.41
C ASP A 126 16.24 -3.62 1.22
N TYR A 127 16.74 -4.30 0.22
CA TYR A 127 16.27 -5.64 -0.13
C TYR A 127 16.69 -6.71 0.87
N GLU A 128 17.75 -6.48 1.65
CA GLU A 128 18.20 -7.42 2.67
C GLU A 128 17.28 -7.42 3.88
N THR A 129 16.77 -6.26 4.26
CA THR A 129 15.84 -6.14 5.42
C THR A 129 14.38 -6.08 5.01
N GLY A 130 14.09 -5.81 3.73
CA GLY A 130 12.73 -5.58 3.23
C GLY A 130 12.16 -4.22 3.61
N GLU A 131 13.01 -3.28 4.09
CA GLU A 131 12.59 -1.94 4.49
C GLU A 131 12.50 -0.98 3.30
N VAL A 132 11.52 -0.12 3.36
CA VAL A 132 11.42 1.12 2.60
C VAL A 132 11.62 2.29 3.56
N CYS A 133 12.59 3.12 3.26
CA CYS A 133 12.99 4.23 4.13
C CYS A 133 12.92 5.56 3.39
N VAL A 134 12.53 6.59 4.13
CA VAL A 134 12.54 7.98 3.69
C VAL A 134 13.26 8.79 4.76
N SER A 135 14.23 9.60 4.36
CA SER A 135 14.92 10.52 5.25
C SER A 135 14.99 11.91 4.61
N PHE A 136 14.76 12.91 5.39
CA PHE A 136 14.89 14.30 4.99
C PHE A 136 15.23 15.18 6.20
N GLU A 137 15.71 16.38 5.96
CA GLU A 137 16.09 17.34 6.99
C GLU A 137 15.25 18.61 6.85
N ASP A 138 14.86 19.18 7.98
CA ASP A 138 14.26 20.49 8.08
C ASP A 138 14.89 21.28 9.26
N GLU A 139 14.38 22.46 9.55
CA GLU A 139 14.86 23.33 10.64
C GLU A 139 14.80 22.66 12.03
N ASP A 140 13.95 21.66 12.20
CA ASP A 140 13.77 20.91 13.43
C ASP A 140 14.61 19.63 13.52
N GLY A 141 15.37 19.29 12.48
CA GLY A 141 16.29 18.15 12.43
C GLY A 141 15.95 17.11 11.37
N ILE A 142 16.52 15.91 11.52
CA ILE A 142 16.38 14.81 10.57
C ILE A 142 15.13 14.01 10.89
N TRP A 143 14.29 13.84 9.89
CA TRP A 143 13.13 12.96 9.89
C TRP A 143 13.48 11.63 9.28
N GLU A 144 12.94 10.58 9.87
CA GLU A 144 13.00 9.23 9.32
C GLU A 144 11.62 8.59 9.33
N ARG A 145 11.24 8.02 8.19
CA ARG A 145 10.08 7.15 8.07
C ARG A 145 10.53 5.82 7.50
N ARG A 146 10.29 4.76 8.23
CA ARG A 146 10.72 3.40 7.93
C ARG A 146 9.51 2.50 7.86
N THR A 147 9.39 1.69 6.82
CA THR A 147 8.24 0.80 6.62
C THR A 147 8.71 -0.56 6.13
N PHE A 148 8.19 -1.63 6.71
CA PHE A 148 8.37 -2.99 6.23
C PHE A 148 7.10 -3.82 6.42
N ALA A 149 6.94 -4.89 5.62
CA ALA A 149 5.93 -5.90 5.82
C ALA A 149 6.55 -7.08 6.60
N SER A 150 6.04 -7.35 7.80
CA SER A 150 6.57 -8.39 8.68
C SER A 150 6.26 -9.78 8.14
N HIS A 151 7.29 -10.60 7.97
CA HIS A 151 7.15 -12.02 7.65
C HIS A 151 6.70 -12.86 8.85
N THR A 152 6.93 -12.38 10.07
CA THR A 152 6.61 -13.11 11.30
C THR A 152 5.19 -12.86 11.78
N ASP A 153 4.72 -11.60 11.71
CA ASP A 153 3.44 -11.20 12.28
C ASP A 153 2.37 -10.93 11.20
N ASN A 154 2.78 -10.96 9.94
CA ASN A 154 1.92 -10.72 8.78
C ASN A 154 1.16 -9.39 8.85
N VAL A 155 1.87 -8.33 9.25
CA VAL A 155 1.41 -6.94 9.30
C VAL A 155 2.42 -6.03 8.59
N THR A 156 2.00 -4.86 8.17
CA THR A 156 2.92 -3.80 7.73
C THR A 156 3.15 -2.83 8.88
N ILE A 157 4.41 -2.53 9.17
CA ILE A 157 4.80 -1.64 10.28
C ILE A 157 5.51 -0.42 9.71
N THR A 158 5.01 0.76 10.08
CA THR A 158 5.63 2.05 9.75
C THR A 158 6.04 2.75 11.03
N GLU A 159 7.29 3.21 11.10
CA GLU A 159 7.82 4.08 12.14
C GLU A 159 8.04 5.47 11.57
N ILE A 160 7.64 6.50 12.32
CA ILE A 160 7.92 7.90 12.02
C ILE A 160 8.63 8.47 13.23
N LYS A 161 9.86 8.93 13.03
CA LYS A 161 10.72 9.52 14.06
C LYS A 161 11.39 10.79 13.60
N LYS A 162 11.85 11.53 14.56
CA LYS A 162 12.64 12.74 14.39
C LYS A 162 13.87 12.70 15.29
N SER A 163 15.02 13.17 14.77
CA SER A 163 16.30 13.08 15.50
C SER A 163 16.39 14.03 16.69
N SER A 164 15.70 15.18 16.66
CA SER A 164 15.71 16.13 17.75
C SER A 164 14.76 15.72 18.87
N LYS A 165 15.25 15.61 20.09
CA LYS A 165 14.44 15.30 21.28
C LYS A 165 13.46 16.42 21.67
N ASP A 166 13.75 17.65 21.27
CA ASP A 166 12.94 18.81 21.60
C ASP A 166 11.81 19.04 20.59
N SER A 167 11.92 18.47 19.42
CA SER A 167 10.89 18.61 18.39
C SER A 167 9.89 17.48 18.45
N LYS A 168 8.64 17.86 18.34
CA LYS A 168 7.49 16.93 18.44
C LYS A 168 6.85 16.70 17.08
N ILE A 169 6.19 15.57 16.95
CA ILE A 169 5.47 15.17 15.74
C ILE A 169 4.01 15.53 15.90
N ASP A 170 3.54 16.41 15.03
CA ASP A 170 2.14 16.72 14.84
C ASP A 170 1.73 16.24 13.46
N MET A 171 0.70 15.38 13.38
CA MET A 171 0.24 14.82 12.12
C MET A 171 -1.24 14.45 12.13
N VAL A 172 -1.82 14.39 10.95
CA VAL A 172 -3.16 13.88 10.71
C VAL A 172 -3.07 12.65 9.83
N ILE A 173 -3.70 11.57 10.27
CA ILE A 173 -3.80 10.30 9.54
C ILE A 173 -5.23 10.14 9.07
N SER A 174 -5.42 9.98 7.77
CA SER A 174 -6.73 9.81 7.14
C SER A 174 -6.71 8.69 6.11
N ILE A 175 -7.88 8.27 5.65
CA ILE A 175 -8.02 7.33 4.55
C ILE A 175 -8.52 8.09 3.33
N ASP A 176 -7.74 8.02 2.25
CA ASP A 176 -8.13 8.60 0.96
C ASP A 176 -9.25 7.78 0.32
N ASP A 177 -10.03 8.44 -0.52
CA ASP A 177 -11.08 7.79 -1.28
C ASP A 177 -10.50 6.96 -2.43
N VAL A 178 -11.00 5.74 -2.58
CA VAL A 178 -10.68 4.84 -3.69
C VAL A 178 -11.67 4.93 -4.85
N SER A 179 -12.59 5.89 -4.83
CA SER A 179 -13.60 6.09 -5.89
C SER A 179 -13.00 6.40 -7.26
N SER A 180 -11.76 6.88 -7.31
CA SER A 180 -11.00 7.08 -8.55
C SER A 180 -10.70 5.77 -9.32
N MET A 181 -10.92 4.61 -8.72
CA MET A 181 -10.79 3.29 -9.38
C MET A 181 -11.75 3.11 -10.58
N LYS A 182 -12.81 3.91 -10.67
CA LYS A 182 -13.81 3.85 -11.75
C LYS A 182 -13.23 4.01 -13.16
N LYS A 183 -12.13 4.72 -13.31
CA LYS A 183 -11.56 5.06 -14.62
C LYS A 183 -10.78 3.95 -15.30
N PHE A 184 -10.46 2.87 -14.60
CA PHE A 184 -9.64 1.76 -15.11
C PHE A 184 -10.46 0.53 -15.56
N GLY A 185 -11.68 0.74 -16.05
CA GLY A 185 -12.52 -0.35 -16.57
C GLY A 185 -13.17 -1.20 -15.49
N LEU A 186 -13.03 -0.81 -14.23
CA LEU A 186 -13.84 -1.34 -13.15
C LEU A 186 -15.23 -0.75 -13.31
N ARG A 187 -16.18 -1.59 -13.68
CA ARG A 187 -17.52 -1.22 -14.09
C ARG A 187 -18.29 -0.59 -12.94
N ASP A 188 -19.06 0.43 -13.25
CA ASP A 188 -20.15 1.02 -12.48
C ASP A 188 -19.79 1.85 -11.22
N GLU A 189 -20.51 2.98 -11.12
CA GLU A 189 -20.36 3.97 -10.04
C GLU A 189 -20.74 3.47 -8.66
N ASN A 190 -21.49 2.38 -8.56
CA ASN A 190 -21.93 1.75 -7.31
C ASN A 190 -21.17 0.47 -6.97
N PHE A 191 -19.99 0.34 -7.49
CA PHE A 191 -19.25 -0.88 -7.58
C PHE A 191 -18.84 -1.48 -6.22
N MET A 192 -18.23 -0.72 -5.34
CA MET A 192 -17.96 -1.10 -3.97
C MET A 192 -18.56 -0.10 -3.01
N GLN A 193 -18.99 -0.56 -1.86
CA GLN A 193 -19.43 0.30 -0.77
C GLN A 193 -18.36 0.32 0.30
N TYR A 194 -18.03 1.50 0.78
CA TYR A 194 -16.98 1.72 1.76
C TYR A 194 -17.52 2.29 3.05
N LYS A 195 -16.86 1.94 4.15
CA LYS A 195 -17.03 2.53 5.46
C LYS A 195 -15.67 2.86 6.06
N LYS A 196 -15.47 4.10 6.45
CA LYS A 196 -14.31 4.54 7.22
C LYS A 196 -14.66 4.54 8.69
N LEU A 197 -13.77 4.01 9.51
CA LEU A 197 -13.95 3.84 10.96
C LEU A 197 -12.73 4.41 11.66
N VAL A 198 -12.96 5.16 12.72
CA VAL A 198 -11.92 5.65 13.62
C VAL A 198 -12.46 5.52 15.04
N ASP A 199 -11.67 4.95 15.93
CA ASP A 199 -12.06 4.85 17.34
C ASP A 199 -12.04 6.22 18.03
N GLU A 200 -12.82 6.40 19.07
CA GLU A 200 -13.02 7.70 19.71
C GLU A 200 -11.72 8.28 20.31
N ASP A 201 -10.82 7.42 20.76
CA ASP A 201 -9.49 7.82 21.28
C ASP A 201 -8.40 7.86 20.19
N GLY A 202 -8.75 7.62 18.93
CA GLY A 202 -7.79 7.57 17.81
C GLY A 202 -6.85 6.36 17.82
N SER A 203 -7.21 5.28 18.54
CA SER A 203 -6.36 4.09 18.65
C SER A 203 -6.23 3.31 17.35
N TYR A 204 -7.22 3.40 16.47
CA TYR A 204 -7.13 2.83 15.12
C TYR A 204 -7.93 3.63 14.08
N ILE A 205 -7.54 3.44 12.84
CA ILE A 205 -8.27 3.87 11.65
C ILE A 205 -8.43 2.68 10.71
N ALA A 206 -9.61 2.52 10.13
CA ALA A 206 -9.94 1.37 9.30
C ALA A 206 -10.85 1.73 8.13
N GLN A 207 -10.75 0.95 7.06
CA GLN A 207 -11.71 0.92 5.97
C GLN A 207 -12.28 -0.49 5.86
N ALA A 208 -13.59 -0.59 5.86
CA ALA A 208 -14.32 -1.79 5.48
C ALA A 208 -14.99 -1.59 4.13
N ALA A 209 -15.04 -2.61 3.29
CA ALA A 209 -15.65 -2.56 1.98
C ALA A 209 -16.50 -3.80 1.71
N HIS A 210 -17.65 -3.59 1.09
CA HIS A 210 -18.52 -4.66 0.59
C HIS A 210 -18.38 -4.77 -0.92
N TYR A 211 -18.11 -5.97 -1.42
CA TYR A 211 -18.04 -6.22 -2.86
C TYR A 211 -19.42 -6.16 -3.50
N PRO A 212 -19.49 -5.73 -4.76
CA PRO A 212 -20.74 -5.79 -5.49
C PRO A 212 -21.20 -7.25 -5.68
N SER A 213 -22.48 -7.44 -5.81
CA SER A 213 -23.08 -8.70 -6.20
C SER A 213 -23.45 -8.63 -7.67
N TYR A 214 -23.00 -9.61 -8.45
CA TYR A 214 -23.34 -9.76 -9.85
C TYR A 214 -24.34 -10.89 -10.06
N GLU A 215 -25.17 -10.76 -11.06
CA GLU A 215 -26.06 -11.84 -11.48
C GLU A 215 -25.21 -13.05 -11.89
N GLY A 216 -25.53 -14.22 -11.36
CA GLY A 216 -24.77 -15.45 -11.59
C GLY A 216 -23.54 -15.64 -10.71
N SER A 217 -23.14 -14.65 -9.90
CA SER A 217 -22.06 -14.81 -8.94
C SER A 217 -22.53 -15.54 -7.68
N GLU A 218 -21.74 -16.51 -7.22
CA GLU A 218 -21.95 -17.17 -5.93
C GLU A 218 -21.52 -16.29 -4.74
N LEU A 219 -20.63 -15.29 -4.97
CA LEU A 219 -20.15 -14.38 -3.96
C LEU A 219 -21.10 -13.19 -3.83
N LYS A 220 -22.07 -13.28 -2.91
CA LYS A 220 -23.06 -12.22 -2.69
C LYS A 220 -22.70 -11.25 -1.60
N ASN A 221 -21.99 -11.71 -0.57
CA ASN A 221 -21.72 -10.96 0.66
C ASN A 221 -20.25 -10.84 0.96
N GLY A 222 -19.39 -10.94 -0.05
CA GLY A 222 -17.95 -10.77 0.12
C GLY A 222 -17.54 -9.34 0.38
N GLY A 223 -16.36 -9.19 0.96
CA GLY A 223 -15.78 -7.88 1.21
C GLY A 223 -14.35 -7.97 1.68
N TYR A 224 -13.78 -6.83 2.01
CA TYR A 224 -12.45 -6.73 2.60
C TYR A 224 -12.39 -5.63 3.64
N ALA A 225 -11.32 -5.63 4.42
CA ALA A 225 -11.00 -4.53 5.30
C ALA A 225 -9.49 -4.30 5.38
N GLY A 226 -9.12 -3.09 5.75
CA GLY A 226 -7.80 -2.73 6.18
C GLY A 226 -7.87 -1.94 7.47
N VAL A 227 -7.01 -2.27 8.42
CA VAL A 227 -6.96 -1.64 9.73
C VAL A 227 -5.53 -1.17 10.00
N THR A 228 -5.39 0.05 10.45
CA THR A 228 -4.14 0.61 10.95
C THR A 228 -4.31 0.94 12.44
N TYR A 229 -3.62 0.19 13.27
CA TYR A 229 -3.48 0.48 14.70
C TYR A 229 -2.43 1.58 14.88
N VAL A 230 -2.77 2.62 15.64
CA VAL A 230 -1.96 3.82 15.82
C VAL A 230 -1.39 3.86 17.21
N LEU A 231 -0.05 3.79 17.31
CA LEU A 231 0.69 3.98 18.55
C LEU A 231 1.48 5.28 18.49
N ASN A 232 1.50 6.04 19.58
CA ASN A 232 2.35 7.20 19.73
C ASN A 232 3.13 7.12 21.05
N ILE A 233 4.39 7.52 21.01
CA ILE A 233 5.21 7.71 22.20
C ILE A 233 5.15 9.19 22.56
N GLY A 234 4.70 9.48 23.76
CA GLY A 234 4.43 10.88 24.17
C GLY A 234 3.26 11.52 23.40
N GLY A 235 2.94 12.75 23.75
CA GLY A 235 1.85 13.49 23.11
C GLY A 235 0.46 12.88 23.32
N THR A 236 -0.47 13.28 22.48
CA THR A 236 -1.88 12.83 22.49
C THR A 236 -2.32 12.43 21.08
N LYS A 237 -3.37 11.61 21.03
CA LYS A 237 -4.09 11.32 19.80
C LYS A 237 -5.59 11.37 20.05
N GLU A 238 -6.33 11.71 19.01
CA GLU A 238 -7.80 11.85 19.08
C GLU A 238 -8.43 11.65 17.71
N LYS A 239 -9.67 11.26 17.69
CA LYS A 239 -10.51 11.28 16.50
C LYS A 239 -10.89 12.71 16.15
N ILE A 240 -10.77 13.05 14.90
CA ILE A 240 -11.27 14.31 14.33
C ILE A 240 -12.13 14.02 13.09
N LEU A 241 -12.86 15.04 12.66
CA LEU A 241 -13.59 15.03 11.39
C LEU A 241 -12.94 16.05 10.46
N LEU A 242 -12.56 15.61 9.27
CA LEU A 242 -12.03 16.49 8.23
C LEU A 242 -13.20 17.08 7.43
N GLU A 243 -13.07 18.35 7.07
CA GLU A 243 -14.00 18.98 6.13
C GLU A 243 -13.85 18.32 4.76
N ASN A 244 -14.98 18.01 4.13
CA ASN A 244 -14.98 17.47 2.78
C ASN A 244 -14.69 18.60 1.79
N THR A 245 -13.51 18.55 1.17
CA THR A 245 -13.07 19.57 0.20
C THR A 245 -13.63 19.37 -1.20
N ASP A 246 -14.20 18.20 -1.52
CA ASP A 246 -14.76 17.85 -2.83
C ASP A 246 -16.22 17.41 -2.76
N GLU A 247 -17.12 18.23 -3.31
CA GLU A 247 -18.56 17.88 -3.44
C GLU A 247 -18.81 16.62 -4.29
N LYS A 248 -17.82 16.17 -5.06
CA LYS A 248 -17.92 14.98 -5.94
C LYS A 248 -17.54 13.66 -5.26
N GLN A 249 -16.90 13.69 -4.09
CA GLN A 249 -16.44 12.49 -3.39
C GLN A 249 -17.46 11.92 -2.40
N ASN A 250 -18.59 12.59 -2.19
CA ASN A 250 -19.57 12.26 -1.16
C ASN A 250 -20.78 11.49 -1.69
N VAL A 251 -20.56 10.32 -2.23
CA VAL A 251 -21.68 9.37 -2.39
C VAL A 251 -21.80 8.54 -1.12
N GLY A 252 -22.39 9.13 -0.08
CA GLY A 252 -22.94 8.39 1.06
C GLY A 252 -22.31 8.54 2.44
N GLU A 253 -21.21 9.28 2.64
CA GLU A 253 -20.68 9.56 3.97
C GLU A 253 -20.61 11.06 4.24
N GLU A 254 -21.41 11.50 5.23
CA GLU A 254 -21.43 12.89 5.70
C GLU A 254 -20.16 13.28 6.47
N GLN A 255 -19.27 12.31 6.77
CA GLN A 255 -18.14 12.52 7.66
C GLN A 255 -16.90 11.80 7.14
N ASN A 256 -15.75 12.49 7.14
CA ASN A 256 -14.44 11.94 6.84
C ASN A 256 -13.61 11.85 8.14
N PRO A 257 -13.71 10.75 8.91
CA PRO A 257 -13.02 10.63 10.19
C PRO A 257 -11.52 10.42 9.96
N ALA A 258 -10.71 10.99 10.85
CA ALA A 258 -9.27 10.93 10.83
C ALA A 258 -8.72 10.85 12.25
N VAL A 259 -7.45 10.47 12.40
CA VAL A 259 -6.72 10.50 13.65
C VAL A 259 -5.77 11.68 13.64
N LYS A 260 -5.90 12.57 14.62
CA LYS A 260 -4.94 13.66 14.87
C LYS A 260 -4.00 13.28 16.00
N ILE A 261 -2.72 13.42 15.75
CA ILE A 261 -1.63 13.22 16.73
C ILE A 261 -1.00 14.56 17.00
N CYS A 262 -0.79 14.88 18.29
CA CYS A 262 -0.15 16.12 18.70
C CYS A 262 0.96 15.83 19.71
N GLY A 263 2.15 16.37 19.44
CA GLY A 263 3.27 16.38 20.37
C GLY A 263 3.94 15.03 20.61
N ALA A 264 3.87 14.08 19.67
CA ALA A 264 4.49 12.77 19.80
C ALA A 264 6.02 12.84 19.63
N GLU A 265 6.73 11.91 20.26
CA GLU A 265 8.18 11.67 20.08
C GLU A 265 8.45 10.66 18.98
N ALA A 266 7.55 9.69 18.81
CA ALA A 266 7.53 8.73 17.74
C ALA A 266 6.08 8.31 17.45
N VAL A 267 5.82 7.91 16.22
CA VAL A 267 4.53 7.34 15.80
C VAL A 267 4.79 6.01 15.11
N TYR A 268 3.99 5.01 15.46
CA TYR A 268 4.01 3.70 14.83
C TYR A 268 2.64 3.39 14.27
N LEU A 269 2.61 2.93 13.03
CA LEU A 269 1.42 2.49 12.33
C LEU A 269 1.56 1.01 12.04
N ILE A 270 0.71 0.19 12.63
CA ILE A 270 0.70 -1.26 12.43
C ILE A 270 -0.56 -1.59 11.65
N THR A 271 -0.37 -2.04 10.41
CA THR A 271 -1.46 -2.20 9.46
C THR A 271 -1.63 -3.65 9.04
N LYS A 272 -2.85 -4.12 9.04
CA LYS A 272 -3.24 -5.40 8.47
C LYS A 272 -4.41 -5.26 7.52
N THR A 273 -4.36 -6.03 6.44
CA THR A 273 -5.44 -6.11 5.47
C THR A 273 -5.94 -7.54 5.37
N GLY A 274 -7.21 -7.71 5.01
CA GLY A 274 -7.78 -9.03 4.87
C GLY A 274 -9.08 -9.03 4.08
N ARG A 275 -9.42 -10.19 3.53
CA ARG A 275 -10.65 -10.44 2.77
C ARG A 275 -11.56 -11.40 3.51
N THR A 276 -12.85 -11.26 3.31
CA THR A 276 -13.87 -12.21 3.76
C THR A 276 -14.84 -12.56 2.65
N PHE A 277 -15.36 -13.77 2.67
CA PHE A 277 -16.46 -14.18 1.81
C PHE A 277 -17.85 -13.87 2.40
N ASN A 278 -17.89 -13.43 3.65
CA ASN A 278 -19.10 -13.04 4.34
C ASN A 278 -18.89 -11.75 5.14
N MET A 279 -19.19 -10.62 4.51
CA MET A 279 -19.20 -9.27 5.11
C MET A 279 -20.57 -8.90 5.69
N GLY A 280 -21.56 -9.81 5.60
CA GLY A 280 -22.96 -9.57 5.88
C GLY A 280 -23.74 -9.13 4.63
N GLU A 281 -25.06 -9.09 4.75
CA GLU A 281 -25.90 -8.57 3.69
C GLU A 281 -25.64 -7.08 3.47
N PHE A 282 -25.82 -6.63 2.24
CA PHE A 282 -25.51 -5.24 1.85
C PHE A 282 -26.20 -4.18 2.73
N GLN A 283 -27.45 -4.38 3.11
CA GLN A 283 -28.18 -3.45 3.98
C GLN A 283 -27.67 -3.48 5.43
N GLU A 284 -27.25 -4.64 5.90
CA GLU A 284 -26.61 -4.80 7.20
C GLU A 284 -25.27 -4.08 7.21
N PHE A 285 -24.46 -4.27 6.16
CA PHE A 285 -23.19 -3.57 5.99
C PHE A 285 -23.37 -2.06 6.02
N LYS A 286 -24.34 -1.50 5.29
CA LYS A 286 -24.60 -0.06 5.27
C LYS A 286 -24.96 0.51 6.65
N ASN A 287 -25.70 -0.24 7.45
CA ASN A 287 -26.21 0.22 8.75
C ASN A 287 -25.29 -0.13 9.92
N SER A 288 -24.32 -1.00 9.71
CA SER A 288 -23.41 -1.43 10.77
C SER A 288 -22.43 -0.33 11.14
N LYS A 289 -22.08 -0.30 12.42
CA LYS A 289 -21.02 0.55 13.00
C LYS A 289 -19.77 -0.25 13.36
N SER A 290 -19.83 -1.58 13.27
CA SER A 290 -18.72 -2.49 13.56
C SER A 290 -18.75 -3.67 12.61
N TYR A 291 -17.58 -4.25 12.34
CA TYR A 291 -17.42 -5.37 11.42
C TYR A 291 -16.47 -6.38 12.02
N LYS A 292 -16.89 -7.64 12.09
CA LYS A 292 -16.08 -8.75 12.64
C LYS A 292 -14.68 -8.85 12.00
N LEU A 293 -14.61 -8.57 10.71
CA LEU A 293 -13.30 -8.58 10.01
C LEU A 293 -12.40 -7.47 10.53
N VAL A 294 -12.93 -6.25 10.74
CA VAL A 294 -12.16 -5.13 11.30
C VAL A 294 -11.66 -5.47 12.70
N ASP A 295 -12.52 -6.02 13.55
CA ASP A 295 -12.15 -6.41 14.92
C ASP A 295 -11.06 -7.49 14.93
N SER A 296 -11.15 -8.47 14.02
CA SER A 296 -10.14 -9.52 13.88
C SER A 296 -8.80 -8.95 13.44
N LEU A 297 -8.77 -8.10 12.41
CA LEU A 297 -7.54 -7.48 11.91
C LEU A 297 -6.91 -6.54 12.94
N LEU A 298 -7.75 -5.81 13.70
CA LEU A 298 -7.28 -4.96 14.80
C LEU A 298 -6.60 -5.79 15.89
N ASN A 299 -7.20 -6.91 16.29
CA ASN A 299 -6.60 -7.80 17.27
C ASN A 299 -5.24 -8.34 16.82
N ASP A 300 -5.09 -8.67 15.53
CA ASP A 300 -3.80 -9.08 14.97
C ASP A 300 -2.76 -7.94 15.04
N CYS A 301 -3.16 -6.69 14.74
CA CYS A 301 -2.27 -5.53 14.87
C CYS A 301 -1.85 -5.29 16.31
N ILE A 302 -2.78 -5.39 17.26
CA ILE A 302 -2.51 -5.26 18.71
C ILE A 302 -1.56 -6.37 19.17
N ALA A 303 -1.82 -7.62 18.79
CA ALA A 303 -0.95 -8.75 19.13
C ALA A 303 0.48 -8.55 18.58
N ALA A 304 0.61 -8.07 17.34
CA ALA A 304 1.91 -7.71 16.77
C ALA A 304 2.60 -6.60 17.58
N ALA A 305 1.87 -5.59 18.03
CA ALA A 305 2.42 -4.55 18.90
C ALA A 305 2.92 -5.13 20.24
N GLU A 306 2.13 -5.99 20.86
CA GLU A 306 2.45 -6.59 22.16
C GLU A 306 3.66 -7.52 22.09
N ASN A 307 3.85 -8.25 20.99
CA ASN A 307 5.03 -9.07 20.75
C ASN A 307 6.36 -8.31 20.85
N TYR A 308 6.33 -6.98 20.67
CA TYR A 308 7.50 -6.10 20.65
C TYR A 308 7.40 -4.94 21.64
N GLY A 309 6.71 -5.14 22.75
CA GLY A 309 6.73 -4.22 23.89
C GLY A 309 5.46 -3.38 24.12
N GLY A 310 4.41 -3.55 23.31
CA GLY A 310 3.14 -2.87 23.50
C GLY A 310 3.29 -1.34 23.47
N SER A 311 2.99 -0.66 24.59
CA SER A 311 3.15 0.80 24.72
C SER A 311 4.59 1.31 24.62
N LYS A 312 5.59 0.42 24.70
CA LYS A 312 7.01 0.68 24.49
C LYS A 312 7.51 -0.03 23.23
N PHE A 313 6.71 -0.01 22.20
CA PHE A 313 6.94 -0.74 20.96
C PHE A 313 8.36 -0.52 20.42
N SER A 314 9.04 -1.61 20.06
CA SER A 314 10.36 -1.62 19.45
C SER A 314 10.26 -2.01 17.98
N TYR A 315 10.36 -1.02 17.10
CA TYR A 315 10.42 -1.25 15.66
C TYR A 315 11.61 -2.11 15.26
N ASP A 316 12.79 -1.86 15.85
CA ASP A 316 14.02 -2.57 15.51
C ASP A 316 13.96 -4.06 15.91
N ASP A 317 13.29 -4.41 17.01
CA ASP A 317 13.10 -5.81 17.39
C ASP A 317 12.14 -6.53 16.44
N ALA A 318 11.07 -5.85 16.00
CA ALA A 318 10.14 -6.38 15.01
C ALA A 318 10.84 -6.57 13.64
N LEU A 319 11.58 -5.56 13.20
CA LEU A 319 12.35 -5.63 11.96
C LEU A 319 13.39 -6.75 12.00
N LYS A 320 14.14 -6.88 13.08
CA LYS A 320 15.18 -7.89 13.22
C LYS A 320 14.66 -9.30 12.96
N LYS A 321 13.52 -9.66 13.56
CA LYS A 321 12.91 -10.99 13.35
C LYS A 321 12.42 -11.19 11.90
N SER A 322 11.81 -10.19 11.33
CA SER A 322 11.34 -10.24 9.92
C SER A 322 12.52 -10.29 8.95
N ALA A 323 13.56 -9.51 9.20
CA ALA A 323 14.76 -9.43 8.37
C ALA A 323 15.57 -10.74 8.35
N GLU A 324 15.49 -11.58 9.37
CA GLU A 324 16.13 -12.91 9.35
C GLU A 324 15.54 -13.77 8.22
N ILE A 325 14.22 -13.77 8.05
CA ILE A 325 13.53 -14.49 6.98
C ILE A 325 13.81 -13.82 5.61
N GLN A 326 13.74 -12.50 5.55
CA GLN A 326 14.01 -11.74 4.33
C GLN A 326 15.44 -12.00 3.80
N LYS A 327 16.43 -12.01 4.68
CA LYS A 327 17.84 -12.30 4.34
C LYS A 327 18.03 -13.70 3.78
N GLU A 328 17.36 -14.70 4.35
CA GLU A 328 17.42 -16.07 3.85
C GLU A 328 16.87 -16.15 2.42
N MET A 329 15.70 -15.53 2.17
CA MET A 329 15.09 -15.51 0.83
C MET A 329 15.94 -14.72 -0.16
N PHE A 330 16.36 -13.52 0.19
CA PHE A 330 17.17 -12.65 -0.68
C PHE A 330 18.56 -13.26 -0.96
N GLY A 331 19.14 -13.92 0.03
CA GLY A 331 20.45 -14.56 -0.08
C GLY A 331 20.46 -15.92 -0.81
N ALA A 332 19.26 -16.46 -1.17
CA ALA A 332 19.18 -17.77 -1.83
C ALA A 332 19.85 -17.79 -3.22
N VAL A 333 19.87 -16.65 -3.91
CA VAL A 333 20.60 -16.48 -5.17
C VAL A 333 21.40 -15.18 -5.09
N TYR A 334 22.70 -15.27 -5.39
CA TYR A 334 23.56 -14.10 -5.44
C TYR A 334 24.02 -13.84 -6.88
N PHE A 335 23.77 -12.62 -7.34
CA PHE A 335 24.23 -12.13 -8.62
C PHE A 335 24.93 -10.78 -8.45
N SER A 336 26.10 -10.59 -9.05
CA SER A 336 26.78 -9.31 -9.05
C SER A 336 27.62 -9.15 -10.31
N LEU A 337 27.55 -7.98 -10.90
CA LEU A 337 28.38 -7.56 -12.01
C LEU A 337 29.64 -6.79 -11.56
N GLY A 338 29.95 -6.82 -10.27
CA GLY A 338 31.12 -6.16 -9.68
C GLY A 338 30.92 -4.69 -9.42
N ASN A 339 29.69 -4.21 -9.39
CA ASN A 339 29.37 -2.81 -9.15
C ASN A 339 28.95 -2.59 -7.70
N ASP A 340 29.69 -1.74 -6.98
CA ASP A 340 29.44 -1.36 -5.59
C ASP A 340 29.05 0.14 -5.44
N GLU A 341 28.64 0.79 -6.53
CA GLU A 341 28.32 2.21 -6.50
C GLU A 341 26.95 2.50 -5.90
N ASN A 342 26.93 3.40 -4.91
CA ASN A 342 25.70 3.94 -4.32
C ASN A 342 25.23 5.16 -5.12
N ILE A 343 24.69 4.90 -6.31
CA ILE A 343 24.25 5.95 -7.22
C ILE A 343 22.72 5.96 -7.20
N PRO A 344 22.07 7.13 -7.05
CA PRO A 344 20.65 7.27 -7.24
C PRO A 344 20.19 6.75 -8.60
N ASN A 345 19.02 6.12 -8.66
CA ASN A 345 18.48 5.56 -9.89
C ASN A 345 18.34 6.61 -10.99
N GLU A 346 17.98 7.84 -10.64
CA GLU A 346 17.86 8.94 -11.59
C GLU A 346 19.18 9.21 -12.32
N ASP A 347 20.30 9.20 -11.59
CA ASP A 347 21.62 9.43 -12.13
C ASP A 347 22.08 8.25 -13.03
N LEU A 348 21.74 7.02 -12.63
CA LEU A 348 22.01 5.84 -13.46
C LEU A 348 21.23 5.90 -14.77
N ILE A 349 19.95 6.28 -14.73
CA ILE A 349 19.12 6.43 -15.93
C ILE A 349 19.69 7.52 -16.85
N GLU A 350 20.09 8.68 -16.32
CA GLU A 350 20.67 9.76 -17.12
C GLU A 350 22.01 9.36 -17.75
N ARG A 351 22.88 8.69 -17.00
CA ARG A 351 24.11 8.12 -17.55
C ARG A 351 23.85 7.11 -18.66
N GLN A 352 22.82 6.27 -18.48
CA GLN A 352 22.47 5.26 -19.46
C GLN A 352 21.90 5.86 -20.74
N LYS A 353 21.11 6.93 -20.67
CA LYS A 353 20.59 7.64 -21.86
C LYS A 353 21.69 8.19 -22.75
N SER A 354 22.83 8.56 -22.19
CA SER A 354 23.98 9.09 -22.91
C SER A 354 24.97 8.01 -23.41
N SER A 355 24.70 6.74 -23.15
CA SER A 355 25.57 5.61 -23.47
C SER A 355 24.90 4.63 -24.44
N GLU A 356 25.65 4.18 -25.45
CA GLU A 356 25.20 3.10 -26.36
C GLU A 356 25.33 1.70 -25.73
N VAL A 357 26.06 1.59 -24.61
CA VAL A 357 26.36 0.31 -23.95
C VAL A 357 25.73 0.30 -22.57
N LEU A 358 24.99 -0.77 -22.24
CA LEU A 358 24.45 -0.97 -20.91
C LEU A 358 25.60 -1.07 -19.89
N SER A 359 25.57 -0.17 -18.89
CA SER A 359 26.53 -0.24 -17.79
C SER A 359 26.18 -1.37 -16.84
N SER A 360 27.18 -1.98 -16.22
CA SER A 360 26.96 -3.00 -15.19
C SER A 360 26.16 -2.45 -14.01
N SER A 361 26.40 -1.19 -13.63
CA SER A 361 25.64 -0.48 -12.59
C SER A 361 24.15 -0.39 -12.91
N PHE A 362 23.81 -0.04 -14.15
CA PHE A 362 22.41 0.07 -14.58
C PHE A 362 21.74 -1.30 -14.57
N VAL A 363 22.38 -2.32 -15.16
CA VAL A 363 21.83 -3.68 -15.23
C VAL A 363 21.62 -4.25 -13.82
N GLU A 364 22.61 -4.11 -12.93
CA GLU A 364 22.55 -4.65 -11.56
C GLU A 364 21.46 -4.00 -10.69
N LYS A 365 21.09 -2.74 -10.99
CA LYS A 365 20.03 -2.02 -10.25
C LYS A 365 18.66 -2.13 -10.89
N ALA A 366 18.59 -2.44 -12.19
CA ALA A 366 17.34 -2.53 -12.92
C ALA A 366 16.70 -3.93 -12.88
N TYR A 367 17.49 -4.98 -12.62
CA TYR A 367 17.10 -6.38 -12.59
C TYR A 367 17.42 -7.03 -11.24
#